data_c33bd7729acb5820f388e470ca80bc9b
#
_entry.id   c33bd7729acb5820f388e470ca80bc9b
#
_cell.length_a   1.000
_cell.length_b   1.000
_cell.length_c   1.000
_cell.angle_alpha   90.00
_cell.angle_beta   90.00
_cell.angle_gamma   90.00
#
_symmetry.space_group_name_H-M   'P 1'
#
loop_
_entity.id
_entity.type
_entity.pdbx_description
1 polymer ?
#
loop_
_entity_poly.entity_id
_entity_poly.type
_entity_poly.pdbx_seq_one_letter_code
_entity_poly.pdbx_strand_id
1 'polypeptide(L)'
;MQLEQILERFTEGLIFVDKESNIINSSRNGIEYLPGLTTIYEPQCAQAVMDWWKNTYPQDFHDVKNISTNFPYPEAPANKCDIVFSSDDQNLTNAEWAIELKKIAFLGDNGKNNDYGPSKLLSPFLKDRSLSHDVMKLKGSNLARKKAVIGYGFDYTISSLELALSKFPHETQRINNAKRTVKSAGMPGDKLEVAPLLEIADFIIEKLDSTKPLVTKKFKDAWHHPLGGNGTIFAWELK
;
A
#
# COMPACT_ATOMS: atom_id res chain seq x y z
N MET A 1 -13.20 14.49 7.48
CA MET A 1 -12.88 13.04 7.53
C MET A 1 -11.70 12.79 8.47
N GLN A 2 -11.67 11.67 9.21
CA GLN A 2 -10.56 11.30 10.12
C GLN A 2 -9.72 10.18 9.49
N LEU A 3 -8.47 10.03 9.94
CA LEU A 3 -7.53 9.03 9.37
C LEU A 3 -8.05 7.59 9.54
N GLU A 4 -8.67 7.29 10.67
CA GLU A 4 -9.24 5.96 10.97
C GLU A 4 -10.34 5.57 9.97
N GLN A 5 -11.19 6.53 9.58
CA GLN A 5 -12.20 6.31 8.55
C GLN A 5 -11.57 6.09 7.18
N ILE A 6 -10.55 6.89 6.84
CA ILE A 6 -9.79 6.71 5.60
C ILE A 6 -9.20 5.31 5.55
N LEU A 7 -8.55 4.87 6.65
CA LEU A 7 -7.93 3.56 6.71
C LEU A 7 -8.95 2.41 6.61
N GLU A 8 -10.13 2.59 7.20
CA GLU A 8 -11.23 1.62 7.09
C GLU A 8 -11.70 1.45 5.64
N ARG A 9 -12.00 2.55 4.98
CA ARG A 9 -12.42 2.53 3.58
C ARG A 9 -11.34 1.97 2.65
N PHE A 10 -10.08 2.32 2.91
CA PHE A 10 -8.97 1.72 2.16
C PHE A 10 -8.89 0.20 2.38
N THR A 11 -9.10 -0.29 3.60
CA THR A 11 -9.10 -1.72 3.90
C THR A 11 -10.17 -2.46 3.10
N GLU A 12 -11.39 -1.95 3.09
CA GLU A 12 -12.51 -2.51 2.33
C GLU A 12 -12.25 -2.43 0.81
N GLY A 13 -11.76 -1.27 0.35
CA GLY A 13 -11.45 -1.03 -1.05
C GLY A 13 -10.35 -1.93 -1.59
N LEU A 14 -9.31 -2.22 -0.81
CA LEU A 14 -8.25 -3.16 -1.20
C LEU A 14 -8.82 -4.56 -1.48
N ILE A 15 -9.73 -5.05 -0.63
CA ILE A 15 -10.38 -6.37 -0.81
C ILE A 15 -11.25 -6.35 -2.07
N PHE A 16 -12.00 -5.27 -2.30
CA PHE A 16 -12.81 -5.12 -3.51
C PHE A 16 -11.93 -5.09 -4.77
N VAL A 17 -10.89 -4.28 -4.76
CA VAL A 17 -9.96 -4.16 -5.89
C VAL A 17 -9.28 -5.48 -6.21
N ASP A 18 -8.92 -6.29 -5.20
CA ASP A 18 -8.40 -7.62 -5.43
C ASP A 18 -9.37 -8.52 -6.19
N LYS A 19 -10.65 -8.51 -5.80
CA LYS A 19 -11.67 -9.40 -6.36
C LYS A 19 -12.14 -8.99 -7.76
N GLU A 20 -12.32 -7.69 -7.97
CA GLU A 20 -13.01 -7.14 -9.15
C GLU A 20 -12.05 -6.53 -10.18
N SER A 21 -10.77 -6.32 -9.83
CA SER A 21 -9.83 -5.71 -10.74
C SER A 21 -9.29 -6.72 -11.76
N ASN A 22 -9.46 -6.37 -13.03
CA ASN A 22 -8.84 -7.07 -14.16
C ASN A 22 -7.55 -6.38 -14.62
N ILE A 23 -6.93 -5.56 -13.76
CA ILE A 23 -5.68 -4.88 -14.10
C ILE A 23 -4.57 -5.93 -14.15
N ILE A 24 -3.98 -6.08 -15.32
CA ILE A 24 -2.83 -6.95 -15.56
C ILE A 24 -1.64 -6.06 -15.94
N ASN A 25 -0.53 -6.23 -15.24
CA ASN A 25 0.69 -5.49 -15.51
C ASN A 25 1.68 -6.38 -16.29
N SER A 26 2.30 -5.81 -17.32
CA SER A 26 3.36 -6.49 -18.05
C SER A 26 4.67 -6.46 -17.28
N SER A 27 5.40 -7.56 -17.27
CA SER A 27 6.78 -7.60 -16.84
C SER A 27 7.71 -6.91 -17.84
N ARG A 28 8.97 -6.68 -17.44
CA ARG A 28 9.99 -6.12 -18.36
C ARG A 28 10.21 -6.94 -19.63
N ASN A 29 9.89 -8.22 -19.61
CA ASN A 29 10.09 -9.16 -20.73
C ASN A 29 8.79 -9.46 -21.48
N GLY A 30 7.74 -8.64 -21.31
CA GLY A 30 6.44 -8.88 -21.94
C GLY A 30 5.64 -10.04 -21.34
N ILE A 31 6.10 -10.61 -20.21
CA ILE A 31 5.36 -11.63 -19.47
C ILE A 31 4.32 -10.89 -18.62
N GLU A 32 3.06 -11.25 -18.75
CA GLU A 32 2.00 -10.69 -17.92
C GLU A 32 2.07 -11.28 -16.50
N TYR A 33 1.87 -10.39 -15.51
CA TYR A 33 1.66 -10.83 -14.14
C TYR A 33 0.26 -11.39 -13.97
N LEU A 34 0.10 -12.32 -13.05
CA LEU A 34 -1.23 -12.79 -12.65
C LEU A 34 -2.02 -11.66 -12.00
N PRO A 35 -3.36 -11.62 -12.18
CA PRO A 35 -4.20 -10.59 -11.59
C PRO A 35 -4.23 -10.69 -10.07
N GLY A 36 -4.59 -9.58 -9.43
CA GLY A 36 -4.78 -9.46 -7.99
C GLY A 36 -3.96 -8.34 -7.37
N LEU A 37 -4.32 -7.98 -6.15
CA LEU A 37 -3.76 -6.83 -5.44
C LEU A 37 -2.23 -6.85 -5.31
N THR A 38 -1.64 -8.04 -5.20
CA THR A 38 -0.18 -8.20 -5.06
C THR A 38 0.62 -7.67 -6.24
N THR A 39 0.03 -7.63 -7.44
CA THR A 39 0.71 -7.22 -8.67
C THR A 39 0.29 -5.85 -9.18
N ILE A 40 -0.81 -5.27 -8.68
CA ILE A 40 -1.27 -3.93 -9.06
C ILE A 40 -0.29 -2.89 -8.53
N TYR A 41 0.09 -1.91 -9.37
CA TYR A 41 0.97 -0.79 -8.97
C TYR A 41 0.24 0.20 -8.04
N GLU A 42 1.00 0.86 -7.15
CA GLU A 42 0.47 1.81 -6.18
C GLU A 42 -0.49 2.85 -6.79
N PRO A 43 -0.17 3.55 -7.89
CA PRO A 43 -1.07 4.53 -8.48
C PRO A 43 -2.39 3.94 -9.03
N GLN A 44 -2.31 2.75 -9.64
CA GLN A 44 -3.49 2.06 -10.15
C GLN A 44 -4.38 1.57 -9.00
N CYS A 45 -3.76 1.09 -7.93
CA CYS A 45 -4.46 0.68 -6.72
C CYS A 45 -5.15 1.87 -6.05
N ALA A 46 -4.46 3.00 -5.89
CA ALA A 46 -5.02 4.22 -5.36
C ALA A 46 -6.27 4.65 -6.16
N GLN A 47 -6.17 4.72 -7.48
CA GLN A 47 -7.28 5.10 -8.35
C GLN A 47 -8.46 4.14 -8.20
N ALA A 48 -8.22 2.83 -8.27
CA ALA A 48 -9.27 1.82 -8.19
C ALA A 48 -9.98 1.82 -6.83
N VAL A 49 -9.25 1.98 -5.72
CA VAL A 49 -9.82 2.12 -4.38
C VAL A 49 -10.66 3.39 -4.28
N MET A 50 -10.18 4.52 -4.81
CA MET A 50 -10.92 5.78 -4.77
C MET A 50 -12.20 5.73 -5.61
N ASP A 51 -12.18 5.11 -6.77
CA ASP A 51 -13.36 4.94 -7.62
C ASP A 51 -14.40 4.05 -6.93
N TRP A 52 -13.97 2.92 -6.34
CA TRP A 52 -14.84 2.07 -5.53
C TRP A 52 -15.45 2.84 -4.33
N TRP A 53 -14.63 3.58 -3.59
CA TRP A 53 -15.07 4.31 -2.41
C TRP A 53 -16.12 5.37 -2.75
N LYS A 54 -15.87 6.19 -3.78
CA LYS A 54 -16.84 7.19 -4.27
C LYS A 54 -18.19 6.56 -4.64
N ASN A 55 -18.16 5.40 -5.27
CA ASN A 55 -19.38 4.73 -5.72
C ASN A 55 -20.14 4.05 -4.57
N THR A 56 -19.42 3.50 -3.59
CA THR A 56 -20.00 2.71 -2.49
C THR A 56 -20.45 3.57 -1.32
N TYR A 57 -19.68 4.62 -1.02
CA TYR A 57 -19.91 5.50 0.14
C TYR A 57 -19.88 6.99 -0.25
N PRO A 58 -20.74 7.45 -1.18
CA PRO A 58 -20.72 8.83 -1.64
C PRO A 58 -20.95 9.85 -0.51
N GLN A 59 -21.63 9.45 0.56
CA GLN A 59 -21.86 10.28 1.73
C GLN A 59 -20.57 10.65 2.49
N ASP A 60 -19.51 9.86 2.39
CA ASP A 60 -18.23 10.17 3.04
C ASP A 60 -17.58 11.42 2.44
N PHE A 61 -18.02 11.81 1.25
CA PHE A 61 -17.44 12.91 0.46
C PHE A 61 -18.32 14.18 0.42
N HIS A 62 -19.32 14.31 1.30
CA HIS A 62 -20.20 15.48 1.26
C HIS A 62 -19.45 16.81 1.44
N ASP A 63 -18.35 16.84 2.20
CA ASP A 63 -17.47 17.99 2.40
C ASP A 63 -16.23 17.98 1.49
N VAL A 64 -16.08 16.97 0.64
CA VAL A 64 -14.96 16.81 -0.29
C VAL A 64 -15.48 17.01 -1.71
N LYS A 65 -15.15 18.15 -2.31
CA LYS A 65 -15.58 18.48 -3.66
C LYS A 65 -14.69 17.92 -4.75
N ASN A 66 -13.40 17.77 -4.44
CA ASN A 66 -12.43 17.26 -5.39
C ASN A 66 -11.53 16.18 -4.75
N ILE A 67 -11.37 15.08 -5.48
CA ILE A 67 -10.44 14.02 -5.16
C ILE A 67 -9.55 13.81 -6.38
N SER A 68 -8.27 13.97 -6.18
CA SER A 68 -7.28 13.76 -7.23
C SER A 68 -6.31 12.66 -6.83
N THR A 69 -5.97 11.82 -7.78
CA THR A 69 -4.86 10.86 -7.66
C THR A 69 -3.69 11.33 -8.51
N ASN A 70 -2.45 11.03 -8.09
CA ASN A 70 -1.23 11.48 -8.76
C ASN A 70 -1.15 13.02 -8.95
N PHE A 71 -1.51 13.77 -7.92
CA PHE A 71 -1.52 15.23 -7.95
C PHE A 71 -0.11 15.80 -7.79
N PRO A 72 0.34 16.72 -8.66
CA PRO A 72 1.68 17.30 -8.56
C PRO A 72 1.84 18.15 -7.29
N TYR A 73 3.00 18.00 -6.61
CA TYR A 73 3.35 18.89 -5.51
C TYR A 73 3.60 20.32 -6.02
N PRO A 74 3.05 21.35 -5.35
CA PRO A 74 3.26 22.75 -5.79
C PRO A 74 4.72 23.15 -5.86
N GLU A 75 5.53 22.67 -4.91
CA GLU A 75 6.95 23.00 -4.78
C GLU A 75 7.84 22.17 -5.72
N ALA A 76 7.35 21.03 -6.19
CA ALA A 76 8.09 20.10 -7.04
C ALA A 76 7.14 19.35 -7.99
N PRO A 77 6.65 19.96 -9.07
CA PRO A 77 5.60 19.39 -9.93
C PRO A 77 5.94 18.06 -10.63
N ALA A 78 7.24 17.73 -10.71
CA ALA A 78 7.68 16.41 -11.18
C ALA A 78 7.33 15.29 -10.19
N ASN A 79 7.25 15.59 -8.91
CA ASN A 79 6.82 14.67 -7.87
C ASN A 79 5.30 14.74 -7.72
N LYS A 80 4.68 13.61 -7.44
CA LYS A 80 3.23 13.52 -7.31
C LYS A 80 2.84 12.94 -5.98
N CYS A 81 1.80 13.50 -5.37
CA CYS A 81 1.11 12.95 -4.23
C CYS A 81 0.09 11.92 -4.72
N ASP A 82 0.04 10.77 -4.07
CA ASP A 82 -0.81 9.66 -4.53
C ASP A 82 -2.30 9.99 -4.43
N ILE A 83 -2.74 10.67 -3.35
CA ILE A 83 -4.15 11.01 -3.14
C ILE A 83 -4.25 12.38 -2.45
N VAL A 84 -5.16 13.21 -2.96
CA VAL A 84 -5.46 14.54 -2.39
C VAL A 84 -6.97 14.71 -2.25
N PHE A 85 -7.44 15.08 -1.06
CA PHE A 85 -8.84 15.45 -0.81
C PHE A 85 -8.95 16.96 -0.61
N SER A 86 -9.82 17.63 -1.37
CA SER A 86 -10.05 19.06 -1.26
C SER A 86 -11.53 19.39 -1.11
N SER A 87 -11.84 20.36 -0.27
CA SER A 87 -13.17 20.99 -0.19
C SER A 87 -13.38 22.10 -1.23
N ASP A 88 -12.38 22.38 -2.05
CA ASP A 88 -12.41 23.39 -3.11
C ASP A 88 -12.29 22.72 -4.49
N ASP A 89 -13.21 23.03 -5.40
CA ASP A 89 -13.23 22.49 -6.76
C ASP A 89 -12.10 23.06 -7.63
N GLN A 90 -11.63 24.29 -7.32
CA GLN A 90 -10.73 25.02 -8.20
C GLN A 90 -9.28 25.09 -7.67
N ASN A 91 -9.09 24.89 -6.38
CA ASN A 91 -7.77 25.08 -5.77
C ASN A 91 -7.40 23.91 -4.85
N LEU A 92 -6.50 23.07 -5.32
CA LEU A 92 -5.97 21.94 -4.54
C LEU A 92 -4.79 22.33 -3.64
N THR A 93 -4.30 23.61 -3.71
CA THR A 93 -3.14 24.07 -2.92
C THR A 93 -3.43 24.26 -1.43
N ASN A 94 -4.63 24.03 -0.96
CA ASN A 94 -4.98 24.04 0.46
C ASN A 94 -5.96 22.91 0.74
N ALA A 95 -5.60 21.73 0.29
CA ALA A 95 -6.40 20.52 0.45
C ALA A 95 -6.59 20.18 1.94
N GLU A 96 -7.60 19.37 2.25
CA GLU A 96 -7.80 18.85 3.59
C GLU A 96 -6.76 17.75 3.91
N TRP A 97 -6.58 16.81 2.97
CA TRP A 97 -5.64 15.71 3.09
C TRP A 97 -4.72 15.60 1.89
N ALA A 98 -3.45 15.32 2.17
CA ALA A 98 -2.47 14.78 1.22
C ALA A 98 -1.96 13.44 1.76
N ILE A 99 -2.05 12.40 0.94
CA ILE A 99 -1.76 11.03 1.36
C ILE A 99 -0.79 10.41 0.35
N GLU A 100 0.33 9.90 0.85
CA GLU A 100 1.21 9.01 0.10
C GLU A 100 0.86 7.55 0.41
N LEU A 101 0.85 6.73 -0.63
CA LEU A 101 0.54 5.30 -0.53
C LEU A 101 1.80 4.46 -0.72
N LYS A 102 1.96 3.42 0.09
CA LYS A 102 3.11 2.50 -0.01
C LYS A 102 2.69 1.04 0.03
N LYS A 103 3.04 0.28 -1.00
CA LYS A 103 2.88 -1.17 -1.02
C LYS A 103 4.16 -1.86 -0.55
N ILE A 104 4.02 -2.77 0.41
CA ILE A 104 5.10 -3.63 0.90
C ILE A 104 4.93 -5.02 0.28
N ALA A 105 5.88 -5.41 -0.55
CA ALA A 105 5.86 -6.70 -1.21
C ALA A 105 7.13 -7.49 -0.87
N PHE A 106 7.01 -8.50 -0.03
CA PHE A 106 8.12 -9.42 0.29
C PHE A 106 8.41 -10.38 -0.86
N LEU A 107 7.39 -10.78 -1.59
CA LEU A 107 7.48 -11.72 -2.70
C LEU A 107 7.14 -11.02 -4.01
N GLY A 108 7.87 -11.36 -5.06
CA GLY A 108 7.49 -11.05 -6.44
C GLY A 108 6.38 -12.00 -6.92
N ASP A 109 5.82 -11.72 -8.11
CA ASP A 109 4.80 -12.54 -8.74
C ASP A 109 5.21 -14.02 -8.89
N ASN A 110 6.49 -14.28 -9.07
CA ASN A 110 7.06 -15.62 -9.20
C ASN A 110 7.34 -16.34 -7.86
N GLY A 111 6.96 -15.76 -6.73
CA GLY A 111 7.19 -16.29 -5.39
C GLY A 111 8.63 -16.17 -4.88
N LYS A 112 9.50 -15.49 -5.61
CA LYS A 112 10.87 -15.23 -5.15
C LYS A 112 10.94 -13.95 -4.34
N ASN A 113 12.03 -13.78 -3.60
CA ASN A 113 12.28 -12.57 -2.83
C ASN A 113 12.12 -11.31 -3.71
N ASN A 114 11.47 -10.32 -3.17
CA ASN A 114 11.39 -8.99 -3.75
C ASN A 114 12.36 -8.07 -3.00
N ASP A 115 13.50 -7.77 -3.61
CA ASP A 115 14.59 -6.98 -3.01
C ASP A 115 14.13 -5.56 -2.60
N TYR A 116 13.03 -5.07 -3.18
CA TYR A 116 12.49 -3.75 -2.85
C TYR A 116 11.46 -3.74 -1.69
N GLY A 117 11.03 -4.89 -1.18
CA GLY A 117 9.98 -4.95 -0.16
C GLY A 117 10.33 -4.22 1.13
N PRO A 118 11.18 -4.79 2.01
CA PRO A 118 11.57 -4.17 3.29
C PRO A 118 12.36 -2.87 3.11
N SER A 119 13.21 -2.77 2.10
CA SER A 119 14.02 -1.58 1.85
C SER A 119 13.17 -0.37 1.43
N LYS A 120 12.05 -0.56 0.74
CA LYS A 120 11.09 0.51 0.48
C LYS A 120 10.50 1.11 1.76
N LEU A 121 10.33 0.32 2.79
CA LEU A 121 9.82 0.81 4.06
C LEU A 121 10.90 1.50 4.88
N LEU A 122 12.07 0.88 5.01
CA LEU A 122 13.05 1.22 6.03
C LEU A 122 14.23 2.07 5.54
N SER A 123 14.53 2.08 4.23
CA SER A 123 15.74 2.73 3.73
C SER A 123 15.62 4.25 3.63
N PRO A 124 16.47 5.03 4.31
CA PRO A 124 16.56 6.47 4.10
C PRO A 124 17.29 6.84 2.80
N PHE A 125 17.94 5.88 2.13
CA PHE A 125 18.78 6.11 0.96
C PHE A 125 18.07 5.87 -0.38
N LEU A 126 16.91 5.23 -0.38
CA LEU A 126 16.11 5.02 -1.59
C LEU A 126 15.31 6.28 -1.92
N LYS A 127 15.95 7.23 -2.59
CA LYS A 127 15.29 8.46 -3.06
C LYS A 127 14.07 8.11 -3.91
N ASP A 128 12.96 8.81 -3.66
CA ASP A 128 11.67 8.69 -4.37
C ASP A 128 11.00 7.30 -4.30
N ARG A 129 11.46 6.42 -3.41
CA ARG A 129 10.93 5.05 -3.32
C ARG A 129 10.70 4.53 -1.91
N SER A 130 11.20 5.20 -0.88
CA SER A 130 11.04 4.78 0.51
C SER A 130 9.97 5.57 1.24
N LEU A 131 9.41 4.95 2.28
CA LEU A 131 8.49 5.59 3.20
C LEU A 131 9.08 6.86 3.83
N SER A 132 10.36 6.81 4.25
CA SER A 132 11.07 7.98 4.79
C SER A 132 11.09 9.15 3.82
N HIS A 133 11.25 8.88 2.53
CA HIS A 133 11.24 9.91 1.50
C HIS A 133 9.85 10.51 1.29
N ASP A 134 8.81 9.68 1.32
CA ASP A 134 7.42 10.12 1.24
C ASP A 134 7.05 11.02 2.42
N VAL A 135 7.48 10.67 3.65
CA VAL A 135 7.33 11.52 4.84
C VAL A 135 8.00 12.87 4.62
N MET A 136 9.24 12.89 4.10
CA MET A 136 9.96 14.15 3.85
C MET A 136 9.30 15.00 2.76
N LYS A 137 8.78 14.41 1.70
CA LYS A 137 8.01 15.13 0.66
C LYS A 137 6.76 15.79 1.25
N LEU A 138 5.96 15.00 1.98
CA LEU A 138 4.75 15.53 2.62
C LEU A 138 5.07 16.64 3.62
N LYS A 139 6.09 16.45 4.47
CA LYS A 139 6.51 17.44 5.46
C LYS A 139 6.92 18.76 4.82
N GLY A 140 7.68 18.70 3.72
CA GLY A 140 8.16 19.88 3.00
C GLY A 140 7.10 20.57 2.14
N SER A 141 5.89 20.02 2.00
CA SER A 141 4.85 20.56 1.14
C SER A 141 3.77 21.32 1.91
N ASN A 142 3.24 22.36 1.28
CA ASN A 142 2.05 23.10 1.73
C ASN A 142 0.77 22.64 1.04
N LEU A 143 0.76 21.44 0.43
CA LEU A 143 -0.35 20.94 -0.37
C LEU A 143 -1.64 20.77 0.45
N ALA A 144 -1.54 20.33 1.70
CA ALA A 144 -2.71 20.06 2.53
C ALA A 144 -2.48 20.39 4.01
N ARG A 145 -3.61 20.59 4.72
CA ARG A 145 -3.61 20.85 6.16
C ARG A 145 -3.31 19.60 7.00
N LYS A 146 -3.76 18.44 6.54
CA LYS A 146 -3.51 17.14 7.14
C LYS A 146 -2.72 16.28 6.16
N LYS A 147 -1.79 15.52 6.67
CA LYS A 147 -0.88 14.71 5.87
C LYS A 147 -0.79 13.33 6.46
N ALA A 148 -0.79 12.32 5.63
CA ALA A 148 -0.64 10.94 6.09
C ALA A 148 0.18 10.10 5.10
N VAL A 149 0.85 9.10 5.63
CA VAL A 149 1.34 7.98 4.82
C VAL A 149 0.51 6.76 5.16
N ILE A 150 -0.03 6.12 4.15
CA ILE A 150 -0.75 4.85 4.26
C ILE A 150 0.08 3.78 3.57
N GLY A 151 0.27 2.65 4.24
CA GLY A 151 0.92 1.50 3.63
C GLY A 151 0.10 0.22 3.78
N TYR A 152 0.33 -0.73 2.89
CA TYR A 152 -0.26 -2.05 2.98
C TYR A 152 0.71 -3.11 2.49
N GLY A 153 0.58 -4.32 3.04
CA GLY A 153 1.41 -5.45 2.64
C GLY A 153 0.79 -6.77 3.05
N PHE A 154 1.32 -7.84 2.48
CA PHE A 154 0.82 -9.19 2.69
C PHE A 154 1.69 -9.95 3.69
N ASP A 155 1.03 -10.75 4.51
CA ASP A 155 1.65 -11.68 5.44
C ASP A 155 1.71 -13.08 4.79
N TYR A 156 2.86 -13.75 4.89
CA TYR A 156 3.07 -15.08 4.33
C TYR A 156 3.52 -16.04 5.42
N THR A 157 2.77 -17.11 5.60
CA THR A 157 3.13 -18.24 6.47
C THR A 157 3.15 -19.53 5.65
N ILE A 158 3.82 -20.56 6.12
CA ILE A 158 3.79 -21.86 5.45
C ILE A 158 2.35 -22.36 5.30
N SER A 159 1.52 -22.20 6.34
CA SER A 159 0.10 -22.60 6.28
C SER A 159 -0.70 -21.77 5.25
N SER A 160 -0.47 -20.47 5.13
CA SER A 160 -1.15 -19.65 4.10
C SER A 160 -0.73 -20.06 2.69
N LEU A 161 0.53 -20.45 2.48
CA LEU A 161 1.04 -20.92 1.20
C LEU A 161 0.55 -22.36 0.88
N GLU A 162 0.30 -23.18 1.89
CA GLU A 162 -0.36 -24.48 1.71
C GLU A 162 -1.83 -24.34 1.34
N LEU A 163 -2.53 -23.40 1.97
CA LEU A 163 -3.88 -23.03 1.56
C LEU A 163 -3.90 -22.50 0.12
N ALA A 164 -2.94 -21.65 -0.24
CA ALA A 164 -2.80 -21.17 -1.61
C ALA A 164 -2.59 -22.31 -2.60
N LEU A 165 -1.73 -23.27 -2.28
CA LEU A 165 -1.50 -24.45 -3.13
C LEU A 165 -2.75 -25.29 -3.32
N SER A 166 -3.58 -25.45 -2.28
CA SER A 166 -4.86 -26.16 -2.38
C SER A 166 -5.88 -25.45 -3.28
N LYS A 167 -5.88 -24.12 -3.28
CA LYS A 167 -6.75 -23.28 -4.11
C LYS A 167 -6.25 -23.17 -5.58
N PHE A 168 -4.94 -23.16 -5.78
CA PHE A 168 -4.28 -22.93 -7.06
C PHE A 168 -3.26 -24.06 -7.37
N PRO A 169 -3.70 -25.31 -7.56
CA PRO A 169 -2.78 -26.43 -7.75
C PRO A 169 -1.92 -26.32 -9.02
N HIS A 170 -2.37 -25.56 -10.03
CA HIS A 170 -1.61 -25.29 -11.24
C HIS A 170 -0.46 -24.30 -11.03
N GLU A 171 -0.46 -23.54 -9.93
CA GLU A 171 0.58 -22.55 -9.57
C GLU A 171 1.66 -23.14 -8.63
N THR A 172 1.84 -24.45 -8.66
CA THR A 172 2.77 -25.21 -7.78
C THR A 172 4.17 -24.59 -7.74
N GLN A 173 4.71 -24.16 -8.89
CA GLN A 173 6.06 -23.63 -8.96
C GLN A 173 6.17 -22.29 -8.22
N ARG A 174 5.22 -21.37 -8.41
CA ARG A 174 5.16 -20.06 -7.72
C ARG A 174 5.07 -20.24 -6.22
N ILE A 175 4.12 -21.07 -5.79
CA ILE A 175 3.86 -21.29 -4.37
C ILE A 175 5.04 -21.99 -3.70
N ASN A 176 5.70 -22.96 -4.36
CA ASN A 176 6.89 -23.61 -3.83
C ASN A 176 8.10 -22.66 -3.77
N ASN A 177 8.22 -21.72 -4.71
CA ASN A 177 9.21 -20.65 -4.60
C ASN A 177 8.94 -19.77 -3.37
N ALA A 178 7.68 -19.39 -3.15
CA ALA A 178 7.26 -18.61 -1.99
C ALA A 178 7.56 -19.33 -0.68
N LYS A 179 7.24 -20.63 -0.58
CA LYS A 179 7.58 -21.46 0.61
C LYS A 179 9.08 -21.47 0.87
N ARG A 180 9.92 -21.61 -0.17
CA ARG A 180 11.37 -21.56 -0.02
C ARG A 180 11.85 -20.19 0.45
N THR A 181 11.30 -19.11 -0.11
CA THR A 181 11.65 -17.75 0.28
C THR A 181 11.30 -17.47 1.73
N VAL A 182 10.09 -17.88 2.19
CA VAL A 182 9.67 -17.73 3.59
C VAL A 182 10.61 -18.48 4.54
N LYS A 183 10.92 -19.75 4.23
CA LYS A 183 11.87 -20.55 5.04
C LYS A 183 13.27 -19.94 5.06
N SER A 184 13.77 -19.45 3.92
CA SER A 184 15.13 -18.86 3.83
C SER A 184 15.25 -17.49 4.49
N ALA A 185 14.13 -16.82 4.79
CA ALA A 185 14.14 -15.54 5.49
C ALA A 185 14.62 -15.66 6.94
N GLY A 186 14.63 -16.88 7.51
CA GLY A 186 15.13 -17.12 8.87
C GLY A 186 14.29 -16.48 9.98
N MET A 187 13.07 -16.01 9.64
CA MET A 187 12.18 -15.42 10.63
C MET A 187 11.55 -16.51 11.50
N PRO A 188 11.38 -16.27 12.83
CA PRO A 188 10.74 -17.23 13.72
C PRO A 188 9.36 -17.67 13.19
N GLY A 189 9.09 -18.98 13.23
CA GLY A 189 7.80 -19.54 12.83
C GLY A 189 7.59 -19.69 11.32
N ASP A 190 8.66 -19.67 10.52
CA ASP A 190 8.58 -19.81 9.06
C ASP A 190 7.52 -18.87 8.45
N LYS A 191 7.65 -17.56 8.74
CA LYS A 191 6.71 -16.54 8.31
C LYS A 191 7.41 -15.26 7.88
N LEU A 192 6.77 -14.53 6.98
CA LEU A 192 7.08 -13.14 6.64
C LEU A 192 5.85 -12.30 6.95
N GLU A 193 5.96 -11.38 7.88
CA GLU A 193 4.86 -10.52 8.33
C GLU A 193 5.24 -9.05 8.26
N VAL A 194 4.26 -8.21 7.98
CA VAL A 194 4.43 -6.76 7.92
C VAL A 194 4.63 -6.18 9.33
N ALA A 195 3.90 -6.69 10.31
CA ALA A 195 3.87 -6.11 11.67
C ALA A 195 5.26 -5.91 12.33
N PRO A 196 6.21 -6.86 12.28
CA PRO A 196 7.53 -6.64 12.88
C PRO A 196 8.34 -5.52 12.23
N LEU A 197 8.09 -5.22 10.94
CA LEU A 197 8.74 -4.11 10.26
C LEU A 197 8.17 -2.77 10.69
N LEU A 198 6.90 -2.72 11.13
CA LEU A 198 6.23 -1.49 11.52
C LEU A 198 6.82 -0.91 12.80
N GLU A 199 7.32 -1.72 13.73
CA GLU A 199 7.99 -1.25 14.94
C GLU A 199 9.26 -0.45 14.59
N ILE A 200 10.05 -0.95 13.63
CA ILE A 200 11.24 -0.26 13.15
C ILE A 200 10.86 0.99 12.35
N ALA A 201 9.84 0.89 11.51
CA ALA A 201 9.36 2.01 10.69
C ALA A 201 8.82 3.13 11.57
N ASP A 202 8.06 2.81 12.62
CA ASP A 202 7.52 3.77 13.58
C ASP A 202 8.63 4.56 14.25
N PHE A 203 9.66 3.87 14.74
CA PHE A 203 10.85 4.53 15.30
C PHE A 203 11.56 5.46 14.30
N ILE A 204 11.70 5.04 13.03
CA ILE A 204 12.32 5.87 12.00
C ILE A 204 11.47 7.11 11.71
N ILE A 205 10.16 6.93 11.58
CA ILE A 205 9.23 8.02 11.24
C ILE A 205 9.15 9.04 12.38
N GLU A 206 9.11 8.60 13.63
CA GLU A 206 9.16 9.50 14.80
C GLU A 206 10.43 10.37 14.83
N LYS A 207 11.54 9.90 14.26
CA LYS A 207 12.78 10.70 14.13
C LYS A 207 12.72 11.70 12.98
N LEU A 208 11.93 11.44 11.96
CA LEU A 208 11.75 12.34 10.82
C LEU A 208 10.70 13.41 11.07
N ASP A 209 9.63 13.05 11.75
CA ASP A 209 8.53 13.94 12.11
C ASP A 209 7.83 13.47 13.40
N SER A 210 7.22 14.41 14.13
CA SER A 210 6.30 14.07 15.21
C SER A 210 5.01 13.55 14.59
N THR A 211 4.75 12.27 14.74
CA THR A 211 3.53 11.64 14.24
C THR A 211 2.48 11.46 15.33
N LYS A 212 1.23 11.25 14.93
CA LYS A 212 0.25 10.60 15.79
C LYS A 212 0.57 9.10 15.87
N PRO A 213 0.07 8.40 16.91
CA PRO A 213 0.30 6.97 17.03
C PRO A 213 -0.03 6.23 15.74
N LEU A 214 0.77 5.23 15.40
CA LEU A 214 0.55 4.33 14.28
C LEU A 214 -0.82 3.65 14.41
N VAL A 215 -1.62 3.74 13.35
CA VAL A 215 -2.90 3.03 13.23
C VAL A 215 -2.70 1.82 12.31
N THR A 216 -3.17 0.66 12.73
CA THR A 216 -3.09 -0.57 11.93
C THR A 216 -4.45 -1.28 11.86
N LYS A 217 -4.73 -1.90 10.72
CA LYS A 217 -5.85 -2.82 10.53
C LYS A 217 -5.38 -4.07 9.78
N LYS A 218 -6.05 -5.19 10.00
CA LYS A 218 -5.84 -6.41 9.22
C LYS A 218 -6.89 -6.49 8.12
N PHE A 219 -6.47 -6.93 6.94
CA PHE A 219 -7.38 -7.33 5.88
C PHE A 219 -7.24 -8.83 5.57
N LYS A 220 -8.29 -9.42 5.04
CA LYS A 220 -8.36 -10.86 4.71
C LYS A 220 -8.93 -11.03 3.32
N ASP A 221 -8.80 -12.24 2.81
CA ASP A 221 -9.47 -12.70 1.58
C ASP A 221 -9.08 -11.98 0.28
N ALA A 222 -7.88 -11.39 0.23
CA ALA A 222 -7.29 -10.85 -1.00
C ALA A 222 -6.57 -12.00 -1.77
N TRP A 223 -7.35 -12.93 -2.32
CA TRP A 223 -6.89 -14.19 -2.90
C TRP A 223 -7.06 -14.29 -4.42
N HIS A 224 -7.21 -13.18 -5.13
CA HIS A 224 -7.25 -13.26 -6.59
C HIS A 224 -5.90 -13.75 -7.16
N HIS A 225 -4.80 -13.24 -6.63
CA HIS A 225 -3.47 -13.76 -6.94
C HIS A 225 -3.12 -14.97 -6.02
N PRO A 226 -2.44 -16.03 -6.53
CA PRO A 226 -2.08 -17.20 -5.71
C PRO A 226 -1.19 -16.86 -4.51
N LEU A 227 -0.42 -15.77 -4.57
CA LEU A 227 0.41 -15.29 -3.46
C LEU A 227 -0.24 -14.11 -2.70
N GLY A 228 -1.53 -13.90 -2.86
CA GLY A 228 -2.31 -12.95 -2.08
C GLY A 228 -2.72 -13.52 -0.72
N GLY A 229 -3.80 -12.98 -0.17
CA GLY A 229 -4.43 -13.47 1.06
C GLY A 229 -4.59 -12.42 2.14
N ASN A 230 -4.08 -12.70 3.33
CA ASN A 230 -4.19 -11.79 4.47
C ASN A 230 -3.04 -10.81 4.50
N GLY A 231 -3.27 -9.62 5.06
CA GLY A 231 -2.24 -8.62 5.20
C GLY A 231 -2.55 -7.57 6.25
N THR A 232 -1.70 -6.55 6.29
CA THR A 232 -1.81 -5.42 7.18
C THR A 232 -1.84 -4.14 6.37
N ILE A 233 -2.80 -3.26 6.67
CA ILE A 233 -2.78 -1.86 6.29
C ILE A 233 -2.42 -1.03 7.52
N PHE A 234 -1.69 0.04 7.31
CA PHE A 234 -1.17 0.89 8.38
C PHE A 234 -1.08 2.34 7.93
N ALA A 235 -1.11 3.27 8.89
CA ALA A 235 -1.01 4.68 8.59
C ALA A 235 -0.36 5.48 9.72
N TRP A 236 0.35 6.56 9.34
CA TRP A 236 0.80 7.64 10.22
C TRP A 236 0.20 8.95 9.75
N GLU A 237 -0.42 9.70 10.68
CA GLU A 237 -0.72 11.10 10.46
C GLU A 237 0.49 11.93 10.88
N LEU A 238 1.00 12.75 9.97
CA LEU A 238 2.14 13.65 10.19
C LEU A 238 1.65 14.94 10.86
N LYS A 239 2.52 15.58 11.64
CA LYS A 239 2.20 16.85 12.31
C LYS A 239 2.76 18.04 11.55
#